data_534aa0a534a659c08ba3f4f377e5cba1
#
_entry.id   534aa0a534a659c08ba3f4f377e5cba1
#
_cell.length_a   1.000
_cell.length_b   1.000
_cell.length_c   1.000
_cell.angle_alpha   90.00
_cell.angle_beta   90.00
_cell.angle_gamma   90.00
#
_symmetry.space_group_name_H-M   'P 1'
#
loop_
_entity.id
_entity.type
_entity.pdbx_description
1 polymer ?
#
loop_
_entity_poly.entity_id
_entity_poly.type
_entity_poly.pdbx_seq_one_letter_code
_entity_poly.pdbx_strand_id
1 'polypeptide(L)'
;MLRIRDIAMGPEQDVTALLFEAAKILRVSASEIQSVSLVRRSVDARKKPDVKFIYTVDVTLKSGEGKILKKCGSKKVTPAPTERYKPPKRQPEREKRPVVIGFGPAGMFAALILAQAGQRPIVLERGEDAISRHEKVAAFWKNGTLDSKSNVQFGEGGAGTFSDGKLNTGVSNPRIHWILEQFVAFGARENILYDAKPHVGTDVLLEVVQNLRRKIIALGGEVRFQSRVTDFLLEGDRLSGVKLASGEEIPCDRAILAIGHSARDTFETLLSRGIPMEPKPFAMGVRIEQRQEKINEAQYGGQDAHLPPADYKLVQHLEDGTVYTFCMCPGGFVVAAASEEGRTVTNGMSYADRDGENANAALLVTVNPSVFPEKGPLGGMYWQRQIEQAAYRLTGSYCAPAQRVEDFLAGRPSSGPGSVKPTYRPGVTWCDLHDCLPECITGPLAQALPELDRKLHGFADPDAVLTAPETRSSSPVRILRDETRQSAIRGLYPTGEGAGYAGGIMSAAIDGILTAEAVLA
;
A
#
# COMPACT_ATOMS: atom_id res chain seq x y z
N MET A 1 33.09 6.36 -4.56
CA MET A 1 31.92 7.00 -5.20
C MET A 1 31.55 8.29 -4.48
N LEU A 2 31.16 9.30 -5.23
CA LEU A 2 30.68 10.58 -4.74
C LEU A 2 29.19 10.70 -5.05
N ARG A 3 28.36 11.10 -4.07
CA ARG A 3 26.94 11.40 -4.25
C ARG A 3 26.74 12.88 -4.51
N ILE A 4 26.07 13.21 -5.61
CA ILE A 4 25.69 14.56 -5.98
C ILE A 4 24.18 14.70 -5.86
N ARG A 5 23.71 15.68 -5.09
CA ARG A 5 22.28 15.96 -4.86
C ARG A 5 21.86 17.23 -5.59
N ASP A 6 20.52 17.35 -5.76
CA ASP A 6 19.85 18.55 -6.25
C ASP A 6 20.36 19.03 -7.61
N ILE A 7 20.50 18.10 -8.56
CA ILE A 7 20.73 18.41 -9.97
C ILE A 7 19.37 18.66 -10.60
N ALA A 8 19.10 19.90 -10.99
CA ALA A 8 17.83 20.30 -11.62
C ALA A 8 17.96 20.23 -13.13
N MET A 9 17.02 19.56 -13.81
CA MET A 9 16.94 19.46 -15.27
C MET A 9 15.50 19.70 -15.74
N GLY A 10 15.33 20.23 -16.95
CA GLY A 10 14.02 20.33 -17.59
C GLY A 10 13.43 18.96 -17.91
N PRO A 11 12.09 18.84 -18.03
CA PRO A 11 11.45 17.56 -18.30
C PRO A 11 11.84 16.94 -19.65
N GLU A 12 12.16 17.80 -20.64
CA GLU A 12 12.57 17.44 -21.99
C GLU A 12 14.01 16.95 -22.10
N GLN A 13 14.83 17.15 -21.06
CA GLN A 13 16.25 16.83 -21.09
C GLN A 13 16.50 15.34 -20.87
N ASP A 14 17.29 14.74 -21.75
CA ASP A 14 17.66 13.34 -21.63
C ASP A 14 18.55 13.08 -20.39
N VAL A 15 18.36 11.92 -19.75
CA VAL A 15 19.11 11.49 -18.55
C VAL A 15 20.62 11.42 -18.79
N THR A 16 21.07 11.23 -20.05
CA THR A 16 22.50 11.23 -20.40
C THR A 16 23.17 12.59 -20.13
N ALA A 17 22.42 13.68 -20.10
CA ALA A 17 22.93 15.00 -19.74
C ALA A 17 23.43 15.07 -18.28
N LEU A 18 23.00 14.15 -17.40
CA LEU A 18 23.47 14.06 -16.01
C LEU A 18 25.01 13.87 -15.92
N LEU A 19 25.62 13.22 -16.90
CA LEU A 19 27.07 13.07 -16.97
C LEU A 19 27.76 14.45 -17.03
N PHE A 20 27.25 15.33 -17.88
CA PHE A 20 27.84 16.68 -18.08
C PHE A 20 27.54 17.60 -16.88
N GLU A 21 26.33 17.53 -16.32
CA GLU A 21 25.98 18.28 -15.12
C GLU A 21 26.80 17.82 -13.89
N ALA A 22 27.02 16.52 -13.74
CA ALA A 22 27.90 15.98 -12.70
C ALA A 22 29.34 16.43 -12.86
N ALA A 23 29.89 16.40 -14.10
CA ALA A 23 31.24 16.87 -14.42
C ALA A 23 31.41 18.37 -14.06
N LYS A 24 30.43 19.18 -14.40
CA LYS A 24 30.41 20.61 -14.07
C LYS A 24 30.42 20.89 -12.57
N ILE A 25 29.58 20.17 -11.82
CA ILE A 25 29.52 20.30 -10.35
C ILE A 25 30.83 19.85 -9.70
N LEU A 26 31.41 18.73 -10.16
CA LEU A 26 32.68 18.20 -9.65
C LEU A 26 33.90 19.00 -10.15
N ARG A 27 33.74 19.87 -11.16
CA ARG A 27 34.81 20.61 -11.82
C ARG A 27 35.90 19.70 -12.41
N VAL A 28 35.44 18.65 -13.11
CA VAL A 28 36.28 17.69 -13.82
C VAL A 28 35.85 17.55 -15.27
N SER A 29 36.70 16.96 -16.12
CA SER A 29 36.29 16.57 -17.46
C SER A 29 35.29 15.41 -17.40
N ALA A 30 34.29 15.37 -18.28
CA ALA A 30 33.38 14.25 -18.41
C ALA A 30 34.14 12.92 -18.67
N SER A 31 35.31 12.98 -19.31
CA SER A 31 36.18 11.83 -19.56
C SER A 31 36.83 11.24 -18.29
N GLU A 32 36.88 11.98 -17.18
CA GLU A 32 37.36 11.50 -15.87
C GLU A 32 36.30 10.73 -15.08
N ILE A 33 35.01 10.85 -15.49
CA ILE A 33 33.92 10.10 -14.90
C ILE A 33 33.88 8.70 -15.52
N GLN A 34 33.90 7.66 -14.68
CA GLN A 34 33.77 6.28 -15.08
C GLN A 34 32.30 5.87 -15.22
N SER A 35 31.46 6.27 -14.27
CA SER A 35 30.02 5.97 -14.29
C SER A 35 29.21 7.00 -13.51
N VAL A 36 27.95 7.19 -13.93
CA VAL A 36 26.92 7.94 -13.23
C VAL A 36 25.73 6.99 -13.03
N SER A 37 25.32 6.81 -11.79
CA SER A 37 24.16 5.97 -11.43
C SER A 37 23.07 6.80 -10.79
N LEU A 38 21.83 6.64 -11.25
CA LEU A 38 20.67 7.30 -10.67
C LEU A 38 20.40 6.74 -9.26
N VAL A 39 20.21 7.64 -8.30
CA VAL A 39 19.85 7.30 -6.91
C VAL A 39 18.45 7.78 -6.58
N ARG A 40 18.08 8.97 -7.10
CA ARG A 40 16.76 9.55 -6.88
C ARG A 40 16.38 10.50 -8.02
N ARG A 41 15.12 10.43 -8.45
CA ARG A 41 14.46 11.40 -9.33
C ARG A 41 13.16 11.86 -8.65
N SER A 42 12.94 13.17 -8.58
CA SER A 42 11.70 13.75 -8.07
C SER A 42 11.26 14.93 -8.93
N VAL A 43 9.96 15.23 -8.96
CA VAL A 43 9.40 16.39 -9.64
C VAL A 43 9.40 17.57 -8.67
N ASP A 44 9.86 18.72 -9.12
CA ASP A 44 9.76 20.03 -8.45
C ASP A 44 8.83 20.95 -9.24
N ALA A 45 7.59 21.06 -8.79
CA ALA A 45 6.55 21.90 -9.39
C ALA A 45 6.22 23.14 -8.54
N ARG A 46 7.16 23.61 -7.69
CA ARG A 46 6.94 24.80 -6.85
C ARG A 46 6.88 26.11 -7.64
N LYS A 47 7.47 26.14 -8.82
CA LYS A 47 7.48 27.29 -9.74
C LYS A 47 6.77 26.93 -11.03
N LYS A 48 5.45 27.04 -11.04
CA LYS A 48 4.61 26.76 -12.21
C LYS A 48 4.70 27.90 -13.24
N PRO A 49 4.77 27.63 -14.54
CA PRO A 49 4.85 26.31 -15.19
C PRO A 49 6.28 25.75 -15.34
N ASP A 50 7.32 26.39 -14.76
CA ASP A 50 8.73 25.94 -14.84
C ASP A 50 8.97 24.72 -13.93
N VAL A 51 8.39 23.57 -14.31
CA VAL A 51 8.54 22.30 -13.60
C VAL A 51 9.89 21.66 -13.94
N LYS A 52 10.55 21.06 -12.96
CA LYS A 52 11.87 20.42 -13.14
C LYS A 52 11.91 19.03 -12.51
N PHE A 53 12.72 18.16 -13.10
CA PHE A 53 13.20 16.98 -12.40
C PHE A 53 14.41 17.33 -11.54
N ILE A 54 14.41 16.85 -10.30
CA ILE A 54 15.54 16.97 -9.37
C ILE A 54 16.15 15.59 -9.19
N TYR A 55 17.41 15.47 -9.56
CA TYR A 55 18.15 14.23 -9.51
C TYR A 55 19.16 14.19 -8.36
N THR A 56 19.36 12.99 -7.83
CA THR A 56 20.53 12.61 -7.04
C THR A 56 21.23 11.48 -7.77
N VAL A 57 22.54 11.59 -7.93
CA VAL A 57 23.37 10.59 -8.63
C VAL A 57 24.56 10.17 -7.80
N ASP A 58 25.00 8.93 -7.96
CA ASP A 58 26.29 8.45 -7.50
C ASP A 58 27.26 8.41 -8.67
N VAL A 59 28.42 9.04 -8.50
CA VAL A 59 29.47 9.19 -9.52
C VAL A 59 30.70 8.42 -9.09
N THR A 60 31.18 7.54 -9.96
CA THR A 60 32.49 6.91 -9.83
C THR A 60 33.47 7.62 -10.74
N LEU A 61 34.61 8.03 -10.22
CA LEU A 61 35.70 8.62 -10.98
C LEU A 61 36.77 7.60 -11.30
N LYS A 62 37.49 7.79 -12.40
CA LYS A 62 38.62 6.92 -12.75
C LYS A 62 39.73 6.96 -11.69
N SER A 63 39.89 8.10 -11.02
CA SER A 63 40.84 8.27 -9.90
C SER A 63 40.55 9.56 -9.10
N GLY A 64 41.15 9.69 -7.91
CA GLY A 64 41.25 10.97 -7.20
C GLY A 64 40.00 11.46 -6.47
N GLU A 65 38.98 10.64 -6.21
CA GLU A 65 37.70 11.01 -5.56
C GLU A 65 37.90 11.84 -4.27
N GLY A 66 38.82 11.44 -3.39
CA GLY A 66 39.08 12.14 -2.14
C GLY A 66 39.67 13.56 -2.32
N LYS A 67 40.46 13.78 -3.38
CA LYS A 67 41.00 15.10 -3.74
C LYS A 67 39.90 16.01 -4.29
N ILE A 68 39.05 15.43 -5.17
CA ILE A 68 37.93 16.14 -5.80
C ILE A 68 36.88 16.53 -4.75
N LEU A 69 36.54 15.66 -3.82
CA LEU A 69 35.63 15.96 -2.71
C LEU A 69 36.10 17.17 -1.91
N LYS A 70 37.41 17.28 -1.61
CA LYS A 70 37.98 18.42 -0.90
C LYS A 70 38.02 19.69 -1.77
N LYS A 71 38.27 19.56 -3.07
CA LYS A 71 38.46 20.68 -3.99
C LYS A 71 37.14 21.28 -4.51
N CYS A 72 36.08 20.47 -4.70
CA CYS A 72 34.83 20.96 -5.29
C CYS A 72 34.09 21.95 -4.38
N GLY A 73 34.26 21.87 -3.05
CA GLY A 73 33.69 22.79 -2.07
C GLY A 73 32.16 22.87 -2.05
N SER A 74 31.51 21.99 -2.78
CA SER A 74 30.05 21.99 -2.92
C SER A 74 29.37 21.19 -1.81
N LYS A 75 28.45 21.83 -1.09
CA LYS A 75 27.61 21.15 -0.09
C LYS A 75 26.70 20.05 -0.69
N LYS A 76 26.51 20.06 -2.00
CA LYS A 76 25.73 19.07 -2.72
C LYS A 76 26.49 17.73 -2.93
N VAL A 77 27.81 17.73 -2.75
CA VAL A 77 28.68 16.59 -2.98
C VAL A 77 29.09 15.97 -1.65
N THR A 78 28.81 14.68 -1.46
CA THR A 78 29.15 13.91 -0.27
C THR A 78 29.70 12.54 -0.68
N PRO A 79 30.41 11.81 0.21
CA PRO A 79 30.67 10.39 -0.04
C PRO A 79 29.36 9.63 -0.19
N ALA A 80 29.28 8.70 -1.17
CA ALA A 80 28.14 7.84 -1.32
C ALA A 80 28.11 6.81 -0.17
N PRO A 81 26.93 6.51 0.42
CA PRO A 81 26.80 5.42 1.40
C PRO A 81 27.19 4.08 0.80
N THR A 82 27.91 3.28 1.55
CA THR A 82 28.38 1.94 1.11
C THR A 82 27.63 0.81 1.79
N GLU A 83 26.99 1.08 2.92
CA GLU A 83 26.25 0.06 3.66
C GLU A 83 24.93 -0.28 2.98
N ARG A 84 24.73 -1.57 2.73
CA ARG A 84 23.49 -2.14 2.21
C ARG A 84 23.01 -3.25 3.12
N TYR A 85 21.70 -3.35 3.28
CA TYR A 85 21.10 -4.50 3.95
C TYR A 85 21.53 -5.81 3.26
N LYS A 86 21.83 -6.82 4.07
CA LYS A 86 22.12 -8.18 3.61
C LYS A 86 21.17 -9.14 4.33
N PRO A 87 20.42 -9.97 3.62
CA PRO A 87 19.59 -10.99 4.23
C PRO A 87 20.41 -11.94 5.13
N PRO A 88 19.78 -12.56 6.13
CA PRO A 88 20.42 -13.57 6.97
C PRO A 88 21.09 -14.67 6.12
N LYS A 89 22.24 -15.13 6.58
CA LYS A 89 22.91 -16.27 5.95
C LYS A 89 22.11 -17.55 6.16
N ARG A 90 22.37 -18.54 5.31
CA ARG A 90 21.80 -19.88 5.46
C ARG A 90 22.15 -20.45 6.83
N GLN A 91 21.14 -21.02 7.49
CA GLN A 91 21.23 -21.65 8.81
C GLN A 91 20.89 -23.14 8.69
N PRO A 92 21.23 -23.97 9.69
CA PRO A 92 20.76 -25.34 9.77
C PRO A 92 19.22 -25.38 9.71
N GLU A 93 18.72 -26.33 8.97
CA GLU A 93 17.28 -26.54 8.83
C GLU A 93 16.69 -26.95 10.17
N ARG A 94 15.51 -26.38 10.50
CA ARG A 94 14.77 -26.74 11.71
C ARG A 94 14.01 -28.05 11.49
N GLU A 95 13.81 -28.81 12.56
CA GLU A 95 13.02 -30.03 12.53
C GLU A 95 11.58 -29.76 12.11
N LYS A 96 10.94 -28.76 12.71
CA LYS A 96 9.60 -28.27 12.31
C LYS A 96 9.73 -27.07 11.38
N ARG A 97 9.08 -27.17 10.22
CA ARG A 97 9.05 -26.10 9.23
C ARG A 97 8.27 -24.89 9.77
N PRO A 98 8.77 -23.65 9.67
CA PRO A 98 8.00 -22.47 10.04
C PRO A 98 6.80 -22.29 9.10
N VAL A 99 5.68 -21.86 9.65
CA VAL A 99 4.45 -21.56 8.90
C VAL A 99 4.33 -20.05 8.72
N VAL A 100 3.87 -19.62 7.55
CA VAL A 100 3.52 -18.22 7.27
C VAL A 100 2.03 -18.18 6.88
N ILE A 101 1.22 -17.48 7.67
CA ILE A 101 -0.23 -17.39 7.49
C ILE A 101 -0.57 -16.09 6.78
N GLY A 102 -0.99 -16.19 5.51
CA GLY A 102 -1.25 -15.08 4.61
C GLY A 102 -0.08 -14.79 3.67
N PHE A 103 -0.40 -14.48 2.40
CA PHE A 103 0.58 -14.26 1.33
C PHE A 103 0.44 -12.86 0.71
N GLY A 104 0.17 -11.86 1.57
CA GLY A 104 0.35 -10.44 1.27
C GLY A 104 1.81 -9.99 1.45
N PRO A 105 2.13 -8.68 1.32
CA PRO A 105 3.51 -8.19 1.34
C PRO A 105 4.33 -8.62 2.56
N ALA A 106 3.74 -8.62 3.76
CA ALA A 106 4.42 -9.09 4.97
C ALA A 106 4.76 -10.59 4.90
N GLY A 107 3.78 -11.42 4.52
CA GLY A 107 3.98 -12.87 4.42
C GLY A 107 4.94 -13.26 3.28
N MET A 108 4.84 -12.61 2.13
CA MET A 108 5.72 -12.84 0.98
C MET A 108 7.19 -12.60 1.33
N PHE A 109 7.50 -11.43 1.90
CA PHE A 109 8.88 -11.10 2.26
C PHE A 109 9.38 -11.88 3.47
N ALA A 110 8.53 -12.23 4.43
CA ALA A 110 8.88 -13.14 5.51
C ALA A 110 9.23 -14.54 4.97
N ALA A 111 8.39 -15.10 4.10
CA ALA A 111 8.63 -16.40 3.49
C ALA A 111 9.91 -16.41 2.62
N LEU A 112 10.18 -15.32 1.86
CA LEU A 112 11.39 -15.19 1.06
C LEU A 112 12.64 -15.22 1.95
N ILE A 113 12.68 -14.47 3.05
CA ILE A 113 13.80 -14.46 4.00
C ILE A 113 14.00 -15.83 4.63
N LEU A 114 12.93 -16.49 5.10
CA LEU A 114 13.02 -17.83 5.67
C LEU A 114 13.53 -18.86 4.65
N ALA A 115 13.05 -18.78 3.40
CA ALA A 115 13.49 -19.68 2.32
C ALA A 115 14.96 -19.44 1.95
N GLN A 116 15.43 -18.20 1.85
CA GLN A 116 16.82 -17.85 1.63
C GLN A 116 17.73 -18.35 2.76
N ALA A 117 17.23 -18.29 4.00
CA ALA A 117 17.93 -18.84 5.16
C ALA A 117 17.89 -20.39 5.25
N GLY A 118 17.23 -21.10 4.32
CA GLY A 118 17.17 -22.56 4.23
C GLY A 118 16.12 -23.22 5.12
N GLN A 119 15.10 -22.48 5.61
CA GLN A 119 14.11 -23.02 6.56
C GLN A 119 12.89 -23.67 5.90
N ARG A 120 12.76 -23.67 4.59
CA ARG A 120 11.67 -24.29 3.82
C ARG A 120 10.26 -23.95 4.36
N PRO A 121 9.85 -22.66 4.45
CA PRO A 121 8.58 -22.27 5.04
C PRO A 121 7.38 -22.90 4.32
N ILE A 122 6.29 -23.14 5.07
CA ILE A 122 4.97 -23.46 4.54
C ILE A 122 4.12 -22.20 4.59
N VAL A 123 3.75 -21.69 3.42
CA VAL A 123 2.87 -20.51 3.30
C VAL A 123 1.45 -20.99 3.09
N LEU A 124 0.53 -20.46 3.91
CA LEU A 124 -0.90 -20.77 3.89
C LEU A 124 -1.68 -19.52 3.51
N GLU A 125 -2.17 -19.48 2.27
CA GLU A 125 -3.01 -18.39 1.78
C GLU A 125 -4.46 -18.86 1.68
N ARG A 126 -5.40 -18.06 2.22
CA ARG A 126 -6.82 -18.40 2.25
C ARG A 126 -7.50 -18.31 0.88
N GLY A 127 -7.05 -17.38 0.04
CA GLY A 127 -7.56 -17.19 -1.31
C GLY A 127 -6.80 -18.00 -2.35
N GLU A 128 -7.01 -17.65 -3.59
CA GLU A 128 -6.44 -18.33 -4.76
C GLU A 128 -5.13 -17.67 -5.22
N ASP A 129 -4.46 -18.33 -6.15
CA ASP A 129 -3.30 -17.77 -6.86
C ASP A 129 -3.69 -16.54 -7.68
N ALA A 130 -2.69 -15.75 -8.09
CA ALA A 130 -2.90 -14.44 -8.71
C ALA A 130 -3.76 -14.48 -9.97
N ILE A 131 -3.67 -15.55 -10.79
CA ILE A 131 -4.44 -15.68 -12.04
C ILE A 131 -5.90 -15.98 -11.72
N SER A 132 -6.17 -17.06 -10.97
CA SER A 132 -7.52 -17.47 -10.58
C SER A 132 -8.24 -16.35 -9.80
N ARG A 133 -7.50 -15.68 -8.92
CA ARG A 133 -7.99 -14.53 -8.16
C ARG A 133 -8.37 -13.36 -9.08
N HIS A 134 -7.55 -13.06 -10.10
CA HIS A 134 -7.85 -11.99 -11.06
C HIS A 134 -9.16 -12.23 -11.78
N GLU A 135 -9.44 -13.46 -12.22
CA GLU A 135 -10.70 -13.84 -12.85
C GLU A 135 -11.90 -13.63 -11.90
N LYS A 136 -11.77 -14.01 -10.62
CA LYS A 136 -12.81 -13.80 -9.61
C LYS A 136 -13.10 -12.31 -9.39
N VAL A 137 -12.04 -11.50 -9.27
CA VAL A 137 -12.16 -10.05 -9.12
C VAL A 137 -12.78 -9.41 -10.35
N ALA A 138 -12.40 -9.83 -11.56
CA ALA A 138 -13.00 -9.36 -12.80
C ALA A 138 -14.50 -9.70 -12.91
N ALA A 139 -14.90 -10.90 -12.49
CA ALA A 139 -16.30 -11.30 -12.42
C ALA A 139 -17.07 -10.44 -11.40
N PHE A 140 -16.49 -10.19 -10.23
CA PHE A 140 -17.09 -9.31 -9.23
C PHE A 140 -17.30 -7.88 -9.77
N TRP A 141 -16.30 -7.31 -10.43
CA TRP A 141 -16.41 -5.96 -11.01
C TRP A 141 -17.36 -5.90 -12.21
N LYS A 142 -17.57 -7.00 -12.91
CA LYS A 142 -18.45 -7.05 -14.08
C LYS A 142 -19.93 -7.19 -13.69
N ASN A 143 -20.25 -8.06 -12.74
CA ASN A 143 -21.63 -8.49 -12.49
C ASN A 143 -22.00 -8.57 -10.98
N GLY A 144 -21.11 -8.12 -10.08
CA GLY A 144 -21.36 -8.17 -8.63
C GLY A 144 -21.28 -9.57 -8.01
N THR A 145 -20.70 -10.56 -8.67
CA THR A 145 -20.54 -11.91 -8.10
C THR A 145 -19.32 -11.96 -7.19
N LEU A 146 -19.52 -11.78 -5.89
CA LEU A 146 -18.46 -11.82 -4.89
C LEU A 146 -18.09 -13.26 -4.53
N ASP A 147 -16.79 -13.59 -4.57
CA ASP A 147 -16.23 -14.74 -3.87
C ASP A 147 -15.62 -14.29 -2.53
N SER A 148 -16.25 -14.63 -1.41
CA SER A 148 -15.79 -14.23 -0.07
C SER A 148 -14.47 -14.88 0.35
N LYS A 149 -13.99 -15.89 -0.36
CA LYS A 149 -12.72 -16.59 -0.09
C LYS A 149 -11.56 -16.05 -0.91
N SER A 150 -11.82 -15.53 -2.13
CA SER A 150 -10.82 -15.03 -3.05
C SER A 150 -11.33 -13.74 -3.74
N ASN A 151 -10.77 -12.59 -3.40
CA ASN A 151 -11.28 -11.27 -3.80
C ASN A 151 -10.17 -10.21 -3.73
N VAL A 152 -10.51 -8.91 -3.75
CA VAL A 152 -9.54 -7.82 -3.64
C VAL A 152 -8.74 -7.83 -2.33
N GLN A 153 -9.26 -8.44 -1.25
CA GLN A 153 -8.59 -8.50 0.05
C GLN A 153 -7.78 -9.79 0.26
N PHE A 154 -8.26 -10.91 -0.28
CA PHE A 154 -7.72 -12.25 -0.05
C PHE A 154 -7.20 -12.88 -1.34
N GLY A 155 -6.10 -13.61 -1.23
CA GLY A 155 -5.40 -14.28 -2.31
C GLY A 155 -3.96 -13.80 -2.45
N GLU A 156 -3.23 -14.41 -3.38
CA GLU A 156 -1.81 -14.15 -3.63
C GLU A 156 -1.52 -12.65 -3.82
N GLY A 157 -0.54 -12.15 -3.07
CA GLY A 157 -0.15 -10.73 -3.07
C GLY A 157 -0.97 -9.84 -2.12
N GLY A 158 -2.06 -10.36 -1.50
CA GLY A 158 -2.92 -9.62 -0.58
C GLY A 158 -3.64 -8.44 -1.26
N ALA A 159 -4.17 -7.50 -0.48
CA ALA A 159 -4.88 -6.32 -1.00
C ALA A 159 -4.00 -5.40 -1.88
N GLY A 160 -2.68 -5.45 -1.68
CA GLY A 160 -1.71 -4.65 -2.46
C GLY A 160 -1.72 -4.94 -3.96
N THR A 161 -2.07 -6.17 -4.39
CA THR A 161 -2.10 -6.56 -5.79
C THR A 161 -3.12 -5.77 -6.61
N PHE A 162 -4.26 -5.41 -6.01
CA PHE A 162 -5.30 -4.60 -6.66
C PHE A 162 -5.29 -3.16 -6.14
N SER A 163 -4.12 -2.52 -6.17
CA SER A 163 -3.90 -1.13 -5.77
C SER A 163 -3.02 -0.41 -6.79
N ASP A 164 -2.69 0.86 -6.57
CA ASP A 164 -1.68 1.57 -7.36
C ASP A 164 -0.26 0.97 -7.19
N GLY A 165 -0.06 0.11 -6.19
CA GLY A 165 1.24 -0.49 -5.95
C GLY A 165 2.30 0.50 -5.47
N LYS A 166 1.92 1.52 -4.69
CA LYS A 166 2.87 2.48 -4.11
C LYS A 166 3.84 1.80 -3.17
N LEU A 167 5.13 2.08 -3.38
CA LEU A 167 6.23 1.56 -2.58
C LEU A 167 6.89 2.62 -1.69
N ASN A 168 6.36 3.84 -1.66
CA ASN A 168 6.85 4.87 -0.74
C ASN A 168 6.36 4.62 0.69
N THR A 169 7.21 4.95 1.65
CA THR A 169 6.93 4.86 3.08
C THR A 169 7.49 6.06 3.82
N GLY A 170 6.88 6.43 4.95
CA GLY A 170 7.40 7.45 5.84
C GLY A 170 8.53 6.97 6.76
N VAL A 171 8.88 5.69 6.71
CA VAL A 171 9.92 5.10 7.58
C VAL A 171 11.25 5.07 6.86
N SER A 172 12.34 5.44 7.54
CA SER A 172 13.70 5.20 7.06
C SER A 172 14.17 3.83 7.54
N ASN A 173 14.47 2.91 6.60
CA ASN A 173 14.93 1.56 6.92
C ASN A 173 15.90 1.05 5.83
N PRO A 174 17.05 0.44 6.20
CA PRO A 174 18.03 -0.05 5.22
C PRO A 174 17.49 -1.16 4.31
N ARG A 175 16.39 -1.83 4.69
CA ARG A 175 15.75 -2.90 3.90
C ARG A 175 14.97 -2.38 2.68
N ILE A 176 14.61 -1.08 2.65
CA ILE A 176 13.80 -0.48 1.57
C ILE A 176 14.46 -0.73 0.21
N HIS A 177 15.73 -0.39 0.07
CA HIS A 177 16.42 -0.54 -1.22
C HIS A 177 16.50 -2.02 -1.67
N TRP A 178 16.78 -2.94 -0.74
CA TRP A 178 16.77 -4.37 -1.03
C TRP A 178 15.38 -4.87 -1.46
N ILE A 179 14.31 -4.39 -0.82
CA ILE A 179 12.94 -4.73 -1.22
C ILE A 179 12.66 -4.25 -2.65
N LEU A 180 13.05 -3.01 -2.99
CA LEU A 180 12.92 -2.48 -4.36
C LEU A 180 13.72 -3.32 -5.37
N GLU A 181 14.96 -3.71 -5.03
CA GLU A 181 15.77 -4.63 -5.85
C GLU A 181 15.07 -5.98 -6.06
N GLN A 182 14.38 -6.52 -5.03
CA GLN A 182 13.60 -7.76 -5.20
C GLN A 182 12.39 -7.54 -6.13
N PHE A 183 11.65 -6.43 -5.99
CA PHE A 183 10.57 -6.13 -6.92
C PHE A 183 11.05 -6.07 -8.38
N VAL A 184 12.18 -5.42 -8.65
CA VAL A 184 12.78 -5.38 -9.99
C VAL A 184 13.22 -6.77 -10.45
N ALA A 185 13.88 -7.54 -9.58
CA ALA A 185 14.31 -8.91 -9.90
C ALA A 185 13.12 -9.84 -10.22
N PHE A 186 11.92 -9.51 -9.75
CA PHE A 186 10.70 -10.27 -10.01
C PHE A 186 9.81 -9.67 -11.11
N GLY A 187 10.24 -8.61 -11.82
CA GLY A 187 9.58 -8.10 -13.01
C GLY A 187 9.06 -6.66 -12.93
N ALA A 188 9.25 -5.97 -11.81
CA ALA A 188 8.91 -4.54 -11.75
C ALA A 188 9.89 -3.70 -12.59
N ARG A 189 9.44 -2.55 -13.07
CA ARG A 189 10.25 -1.61 -13.86
C ARG A 189 11.39 -1.04 -13.00
N GLU A 190 12.57 -0.85 -13.59
CA GLU A 190 13.77 -0.36 -12.89
C GLU A 190 13.64 1.04 -12.30
N ASN A 191 12.72 1.87 -12.83
CA ASN A 191 12.51 3.23 -12.34
C ASN A 191 12.13 3.29 -10.85
N ILE A 192 11.52 2.24 -10.29
CA ILE A 192 11.19 2.17 -8.86
C ILE A 192 12.43 2.26 -7.96
N LEU A 193 13.63 1.96 -8.46
CA LEU A 193 14.88 2.06 -7.70
C LEU A 193 15.30 3.49 -7.42
N TYR A 194 14.85 4.44 -8.26
CA TYR A 194 15.27 5.84 -8.16
C TYR A 194 14.12 6.85 -8.13
N ASP A 195 12.90 6.49 -8.49
CA ASP A 195 11.78 7.41 -8.38
C ASP A 195 11.45 7.72 -6.92
N ALA A 196 11.27 9.00 -6.60
CA ALA A 196 10.97 9.46 -5.24
C ALA A 196 9.60 8.98 -4.74
N LYS A 197 8.70 8.67 -5.68
CA LYS A 197 7.37 8.11 -5.43
C LYS A 197 7.19 6.83 -6.28
N PRO A 198 7.92 5.75 -5.95
CA PRO A 198 7.89 4.53 -6.74
C PRO A 198 6.52 3.85 -6.66
N HIS A 199 6.05 3.35 -7.79
CA HIS A 199 4.83 2.54 -7.89
C HIS A 199 5.03 1.43 -8.93
N VAL A 200 4.25 0.37 -8.82
CA VAL A 200 4.37 -0.79 -9.70
C VAL A 200 3.19 -0.89 -10.67
N GLY A 201 1.97 -0.63 -10.20
CA GLY A 201 0.73 -0.85 -10.94
C GLY A 201 0.18 -2.27 -10.77
N THR A 202 -1.15 -2.39 -10.81
CA THR A 202 -1.85 -3.67 -10.61
C THR A 202 -1.46 -4.73 -11.64
N ASP A 203 -1.30 -4.35 -12.90
CA ASP A 203 -0.93 -5.21 -14.03
C ASP A 203 0.44 -5.86 -13.82
N VAL A 204 1.45 -5.08 -13.47
CA VAL A 204 2.82 -5.56 -13.22
C VAL A 204 2.91 -6.35 -11.90
N LEU A 205 2.15 -5.96 -10.88
CA LEU A 205 2.15 -6.68 -9.59
C LEU A 205 1.72 -8.13 -9.73
N LEU A 206 0.80 -8.44 -10.65
CA LEU A 206 0.38 -9.83 -10.93
C LEU A 206 1.56 -10.72 -11.33
N GLU A 207 2.49 -10.23 -12.12
CA GLU A 207 3.70 -10.97 -12.51
C GLU A 207 4.70 -11.05 -11.36
N VAL A 208 4.95 -9.94 -10.68
CA VAL A 208 5.90 -9.84 -9.57
C VAL A 208 5.58 -10.83 -8.46
N VAL A 209 4.30 -10.94 -8.04
CA VAL A 209 3.92 -11.86 -6.95
C VAL A 209 4.10 -13.32 -7.34
N GLN A 210 3.79 -13.69 -8.60
CA GLN A 210 4.00 -15.03 -9.12
C GLN A 210 5.50 -15.40 -9.18
N ASN A 211 6.35 -14.48 -9.63
CA ASN A 211 7.80 -14.71 -9.71
C ASN A 211 8.42 -14.84 -8.31
N LEU A 212 7.93 -14.05 -7.33
CA LEU A 212 8.33 -14.17 -5.94
C LEU A 212 7.93 -15.54 -5.36
N ARG A 213 6.70 -16.01 -5.61
CA ARG A 213 6.25 -17.36 -5.24
C ARG A 213 7.15 -18.43 -5.84
N ARG A 214 7.42 -18.37 -7.15
CA ARG A 214 8.30 -19.33 -7.83
C ARG A 214 9.70 -19.35 -7.18
N LYS A 215 10.20 -18.19 -6.77
CA LYS A 215 11.50 -18.10 -6.07
C LYS A 215 11.46 -18.78 -4.70
N ILE A 216 10.41 -18.58 -3.90
CA ILE A 216 10.24 -19.25 -2.61
C ILE A 216 10.21 -20.78 -2.79
N ILE A 217 9.44 -21.27 -3.77
CA ILE A 217 9.34 -22.70 -4.07
C ILE A 217 10.70 -23.26 -4.52
N ALA A 218 11.41 -22.56 -5.41
CA ALA A 218 12.73 -22.96 -5.87
C ALA A 218 13.77 -23.03 -4.75
N LEU A 219 13.55 -22.30 -3.65
CA LEU A 219 14.38 -22.35 -2.44
C LEU A 219 13.93 -23.43 -1.43
N GLY A 220 12.95 -24.28 -1.79
CA GLY A 220 12.44 -25.37 -0.96
C GLY A 220 11.25 -25.02 -0.07
N GLY A 221 10.71 -23.79 -0.20
CA GLY A 221 9.45 -23.42 0.43
C GLY A 221 8.25 -24.07 -0.26
N GLU A 222 7.09 -23.99 0.39
CA GLU A 222 5.81 -24.50 -0.09
C GLU A 222 4.78 -23.38 0.02
N VAL A 223 3.93 -23.21 -1.01
CA VAL A 223 2.83 -22.24 -0.99
C VAL A 223 1.54 -22.96 -1.29
N ARG A 224 0.61 -22.90 -0.35
CA ARG A 224 -0.72 -23.53 -0.42
C ARG A 224 -1.79 -22.46 -0.49
N PHE A 225 -2.55 -22.48 -1.56
CA PHE A 225 -3.74 -21.66 -1.74
C PHE A 225 -4.99 -22.35 -1.20
N GLN A 226 -6.09 -21.62 -1.02
CA GLN A 226 -7.34 -22.10 -0.45
C GLN A 226 -7.14 -22.78 0.92
N SER A 227 -6.11 -22.37 1.65
CA SER A 227 -5.64 -22.97 2.91
C SER A 227 -5.88 -22.01 4.08
N ARG A 228 -7.17 -21.73 4.37
CA ARG A 228 -7.57 -20.85 5.47
C ARG A 228 -7.28 -21.48 6.81
N VAL A 229 -6.42 -20.84 7.61
CA VAL A 229 -6.21 -21.20 9.02
C VAL A 229 -7.42 -20.75 9.83
N THR A 230 -8.00 -21.64 10.59
CA THR A 230 -9.18 -21.43 11.42
C THR A 230 -8.89 -21.50 12.91
N ASP A 231 -7.78 -22.14 13.31
CA ASP A 231 -7.44 -22.28 14.71
C ASP A 231 -5.93 -22.52 14.93
N PHE A 232 -5.49 -22.39 16.17
CA PHE A 232 -4.12 -22.59 16.64
C PHE A 232 -4.09 -23.74 17.66
N LEU A 233 -3.22 -24.71 17.43
CA LEU A 233 -2.98 -25.82 18.33
C LEU A 233 -1.93 -25.41 19.37
N LEU A 234 -2.21 -25.62 20.64
CA LEU A 234 -1.37 -25.14 21.74
C LEU A 234 -0.99 -26.28 22.68
N GLU A 235 0.24 -26.24 23.16
CA GLU A 235 0.74 -27.03 24.29
C GLU A 235 1.12 -26.04 25.41
N GLY A 236 0.21 -25.82 26.35
CA GLY A 236 0.31 -24.75 27.33
C GLY A 236 0.23 -23.38 26.67
N ASP A 237 1.26 -22.55 26.83
CA ASP A 237 1.41 -21.23 26.22
C ASP A 237 2.17 -21.23 24.87
N ARG A 238 2.47 -22.43 24.32
CA ARG A 238 3.28 -22.61 23.13
C ARG A 238 2.48 -23.09 21.94
N LEU A 239 2.79 -22.59 20.78
CA LEU A 239 2.26 -23.07 19.51
C LEU A 239 2.81 -24.47 19.22
N SER A 240 1.93 -25.43 18.93
CA SER A 240 2.30 -26.78 18.47
C SER A 240 1.85 -27.06 17.03
N GLY A 241 0.92 -26.26 16.49
CA GLY A 241 0.45 -26.37 15.12
C GLY A 241 -0.64 -25.37 14.77
N VAL A 242 -1.13 -25.46 13.55
CA VAL A 242 -2.28 -24.69 13.05
C VAL A 242 -3.31 -25.63 12.42
N LYS A 243 -4.59 -25.28 12.51
CA LYS A 243 -5.69 -26.04 11.93
C LYS A 243 -6.29 -25.30 10.74
N LEU A 244 -6.49 -26.00 9.64
CA LEU A 244 -7.11 -25.47 8.43
C LEU A 244 -8.63 -25.67 8.44
N ALA A 245 -9.32 -24.90 7.60
CA ALA A 245 -10.76 -25.05 7.36
C ALA A 245 -11.14 -26.43 6.77
N SER A 246 -10.20 -27.13 6.14
CA SER A 246 -10.36 -28.52 5.69
C SER A 246 -10.39 -29.55 6.83
N GLY A 247 -9.99 -29.15 8.04
CA GLY A 247 -9.77 -30.04 9.18
C GLY A 247 -8.32 -30.54 9.29
N GLU A 248 -7.47 -30.31 8.29
CA GLU A 248 -6.05 -30.65 8.34
C GLU A 248 -5.33 -29.88 9.45
N GLU A 249 -4.46 -30.57 10.18
CA GLU A 249 -3.61 -30.00 11.21
C GLU A 249 -2.15 -30.02 10.72
N ILE A 250 -1.50 -28.86 10.75
CA ILE A 250 -0.11 -28.70 10.32
C ILE A 250 0.75 -28.45 11.56
N PRO A 251 1.60 -29.40 11.96
CA PRO A 251 2.46 -29.23 13.12
C PRO A 251 3.54 -28.16 12.84
N CYS A 252 3.65 -27.20 13.74
CA CYS A 252 4.70 -26.17 13.72
C CYS A 252 4.90 -25.59 15.11
N ASP A 253 6.10 -25.13 15.41
CA ASP A 253 6.44 -24.43 16.65
C ASP A 253 6.65 -22.93 16.44
N ARG A 254 6.57 -22.49 15.18
CA ARG A 254 6.68 -21.07 14.77
C ARG A 254 5.73 -20.77 13.63
N ALA A 255 4.87 -19.77 13.84
CA ALA A 255 3.96 -19.26 12.82
C ALA A 255 4.02 -17.74 12.74
N ILE A 256 4.25 -17.20 11.54
CA ILE A 256 4.17 -15.78 11.24
C ILE A 256 2.74 -15.47 10.81
N LEU A 257 2.05 -14.60 11.58
CA LEU A 257 0.67 -14.24 11.37
C LEU A 257 0.58 -12.95 10.53
N ALA A 258 0.48 -13.09 9.21
CA ALA A 258 0.49 -12.01 8.21
C ALA A 258 -0.86 -11.85 7.49
N ILE A 259 -1.97 -11.90 8.24
CA ILE A 259 -3.35 -12.09 7.75
C ILE A 259 -3.98 -10.88 7.05
N GLY A 260 -3.35 -9.69 7.10
CA GLY A 260 -3.97 -8.44 6.66
C GLY A 260 -5.13 -7.98 7.56
N HIS A 261 -5.64 -6.78 7.31
CA HIS A 261 -6.67 -6.16 8.17
C HIS A 261 -8.10 -6.68 7.91
N SER A 262 -8.32 -7.43 6.83
CA SER A 262 -9.67 -7.89 6.43
C SER A 262 -10.04 -9.30 6.92
N ALA A 263 -9.10 -10.04 7.55
CA ALA A 263 -9.33 -11.39 8.08
C ALA A 263 -10.08 -11.36 9.41
N ARG A 264 -11.29 -10.85 9.40
CA ARG A 264 -12.12 -10.54 10.58
C ARG A 264 -12.47 -11.77 11.40
N ASP A 265 -12.73 -12.91 10.74
CA ASP A 265 -12.91 -14.22 11.36
C ASP A 265 -11.68 -14.67 12.16
N THR A 266 -10.48 -14.39 11.67
CA THR A 266 -9.24 -14.71 12.36
C THR A 266 -9.05 -13.82 13.60
N PHE A 267 -9.39 -12.53 13.54
CA PHE A 267 -9.36 -11.68 14.75
C PHE A 267 -10.32 -12.17 15.82
N GLU A 268 -11.52 -12.61 15.46
CA GLU A 268 -12.49 -13.20 16.39
C GLU A 268 -11.94 -14.50 17.01
N THR A 269 -11.29 -15.36 16.24
CA THR A 269 -10.60 -16.57 16.72
C THR A 269 -9.48 -16.21 17.70
N LEU A 270 -8.61 -15.26 17.34
CA LEU A 270 -7.51 -14.82 18.21
C LEU A 270 -8.01 -14.29 19.56
N LEU A 271 -9.08 -13.50 19.53
CA LEU A 271 -9.70 -12.97 20.74
C LEU A 271 -10.27 -14.09 21.61
N SER A 272 -10.96 -15.08 21.01
CA SER A 272 -11.51 -16.24 21.74
C SER A 272 -10.43 -17.13 22.36
N ARG A 273 -9.21 -17.10 21.79
CA ARG A 273 -8.03 -17.79 22.33
C ARG A 273 -7.27 -16.96 23.38
N GLY A 274 -7.81 -15.80 23.78
CA GLY A 274 -7.22 -14.94 24.80
C GLY A 274 -5.96 -14.21 24.35
N ILE A 275 -5.71 -14.07 23.04
CA ILE A 275 -4.57 -13.29 22.54
C ILE A 275 -4.84 -11.81 22.81
N PRO A 276 -3.94 -11.12 23.51
CA PRO A 276 -4.13 -9.71 23.83
C PRO A 276 -4.16 -8.84 22.58
N MET A 277 -5.22 -8.05 22.47
CA MET A 277 -5.43 -7.07 21.39
C MET A 277 -5.95 -5.77 21.96
N GLU A 278 -5.69 -4.68 21.25
CA GLU A 278 -6.21 -3.35 21.60
C GLU A 278 -6.90 -2.70 20.39
N PRO A 279 -7.91 -1.85 20.63
CA PRO A 279 -8.50 -1.06 19.57
C PRO A 279 -7.50 0.01 19.14
N LYS A 280 -7.41 0.25 17.84
CA LYS A 280 -6.47 1.19 17.25
C LYS A 280 -7.23 2.32 16.54
N PRO A 281 -6.81 3.59 16.65
CA PRO A 281 -7.30 4.65 15.79
C PRO A 281 -7.08 4.27 14.32
N PHE A 282 -8.07 4.56 13.48
CA PHE A 282 -7.99 4.36 12.04
C PHE A 282 -8.71 5.51 11.31
N ALA A 283 -8.86 5.41 10.00
CA ALA A 283 -9.56 6.43 9.26
C ALA A 283 -10.52 5.79 8.25
N MET A 284 -11.64 6.44 8.00
CA MET A 284 -12.63 6.03 7.02
C MET A 284 -13.33 7.25 6.41
N GLY A 285 -13.97 7.05 5.27
CA GLY A 285 -14.62 8.12 4.53
C GLY A 285 -15.10 7.64 3.18
N VAL A 286 -14.67 8.34 2.13
CA VAL A 286 -15.10 8.13 0.75
C VAL A 286 -13.92 8.09 -0.21
N ARG A 287 -14.12 7.62 -1.44
CA ARG A 287 -13.26 7.92 -2.59
C ARG A 287 -13.75 9.18 -3.29
N ILE A 288 -12.84 10.09 -3.60
CA ILE A 288 -13.10 11.23 -4.46
C ILE A 288 -12.44 11.02 -5.81
N GLU A 289 -13.19 11.24 -6.90
CA GLU A 289 -12.69 11.20 -8.27
C GLU A 289 -12.76 12.57 -8.92
N GLN A 290 -11.67 12.94 -9.60
CA GLN A 290 -11.58 14.16 -10.43
C GLN A 290 -10.98 13.80 -11.79
N ARG A 291 -11.10 14.69 -12.78
CA ARG A 291 -10.39 14.56 -14.07
C ARG A 291 -8.89 14.70 -13.84
N GLN A 292 -8.09 13.74 -14.32
CA GLN A 292 -6.62 13.78 -14.17
C GLN A 292 -6.02 15.02 -14.81
N GLU A 293 -6.56 15.46 -15.94
CA GLU A 293 -6.10 16.68 -16.63
C GLU A 293 -6.20 17.95 -15.76
N LYS A 294 -7.29 18.08 -14.97
CA LYS A 294 -7.45 19.22 -14.03
C LYS A 294 -6.42 19.16 -12.91
N ILE A 295 -6.11 17.96 -12.42
CA ILE A 295 -5.07 17.76 -11.41
C ILE A 295 -3.68 18.10 -11.98
N ASN A 296 -3.38 17.70 -13.22
CA ASN A 296 -2.13 18.06 -13.89
C ASN A 296 -2.00 19.58 -14.02
N GLU A 297 -3.05 20.25 -14.47
CA GLU A 297 -3.07 21.71 -14.59
C GLU A 297 -2.87 22.38 -13.22
N ALA A 298 -3.60 21.93 -12.20
CA ALA A 298 -3.48 22.47 -10.84
C ALA A 298 -2.07 22.27 -10.26
N GLN A 299 -1.42 21.15 -10.51
CA GLN A 299 -0.09 20.83 -9.97
C GLN A 299 1.06 21.40 -10.79
N TYR A 300 0.97 21.37 -12.12
CA TYR A 300 2.07 21.72 -13.03
C TYR A 300 1.89 23.08 -13.71
N GLY A 301 0.67 23.61 -13.74
CA GLY A 301 0.35 24.85 -14.44
C GLY A 301 0.13 24.65 -15.95
N GLY A 302 -0.08 23.41 -16.40
CA GLY A 302 -0.32 23.03 -17.78
C GLY A 302 -0.18 21.53 -17.99
N GLN A 303 -0.32 21.10 -19.26
CA GLN A 303 -0.10 19.72 -19.69
C GLN A 303 1.31 19.60 -20.29
N ASP A 304 2.09 18.62 -19.85
CA ASP A 304 3.40 18.29 -20.41
C ASP A 304 3.56 16.78 -20.47
N ALA A 305 3.71 16.24 -21.68
CA ALA A 305 3.83 14.80 -21.92
C ALA A 305 5.10 14.15 -21.32
N HIS A 306 6.11 14.96 -20.94
CA HIS A 306 7.33 14.47 -20.30
C HIS A 306 7.19 14.32 -18.78
N LEU A 307 6.12 14.89 -18.20
CA LEU A 307 5.84 14.78 -16.77
C LEU A 307 4.93 13.59 -16.48
N PRO A 308 5.13 12.89 -15.36
CA PRO A 308 4.20 11.83 -14.95
C PRO A 308 2.84 12.45 -14.58
N PRO A 309 1.74 11.67 -14.65
CA PRO A 309 0.45 12.13 -14.13
C PRO A 309 0.60 12.67 -12.71
N ALA A 310 0.07 13.88 -12.50
CA ALA A 310 0.23 14.59 -11.24
C ALA A 310 -0.46 13.88 -10.09
N ASP A 311 0.18 13.86 -8.95
CA ASP A 311 -0.37 13.38 -7.69
C ASP A 311 -0.50 14.50 -6.66
N TYR A 312 -1.27 14.25 -5.61
CA TYR A 312 -1.40 15.16 -4.48
C TYR A 312 -1.46 14.42 -3.14
N LYS A 313 -1.09 15.15 -2.10
CA LYS A 313 -1.31 14.74 -0.70
C LYS A 313 -1.79 15.96 0.07
N LEU A 314 -3.03 15.93 0.51
CA LEU A 314 -3.70 17.03 1.19
C LEU A 314 -4.07 16.62 2.60
N VAL A 315 -4.05 17.57 3.50
CA VAL A 315 -4.47 17.41 4.89
C VAL A 315 -5.14 18.68 5.37
N GLN A 316 -6.24 18.53 6.09
CA GLN A 316 -6.94 19.61 6.79
C GLN A 316 -7.17 19.20 8.24
N HIS A 317 -6.61 20.00 9.15
CA HIS A 317 -6.87 19.88 10.57
C HIS A 317 -8.13 20.69 10.89
N LEU A 318 -9.06 20.05 11.57
CA LEU A 318 -10.29 20.62 12.08
C LEU A 318 -10.24 20.60 13.62
N GLU A 319 -11.18 21.26 14.27
CA GLU A 319 -11.26 21.28 15.72
C GLU A 319 -11.44 19.86 16.31
N ASP A 320 -12.32 19.07 15.70
CA ASP A 320 -12.67 17.72 16.15
C ASP A 320 -11.97 16.59 15.42
N GLY A 321 -10.89 16.87 14.66
CA GLY A 321 -10.17 15.80 13.97
C GLY A 321 -9.36 16.25 12.76
N THR A 322 -8.95 15.28 11.98
CA THR A 322 -8.15 15.52 10.78
C THR A 322 -8.78 14.82 9.59
N VAL A 323 -8.95 15.57 8.49
CA VAL A 323 -9.33 15.05 7.18
C VAL A 323 -8.10 15.07 6.28
N TYR A 324 -7.87 13.98 5.57
CA TYR A 324 -6.70 13.89 4.67
C TYR A 324 -6.94 12.97 3.49
N THR A 325 -6.17 13.20 2.43
CA THR A 325 -6.17 12.31 1.28
C THR A 325 -5.19 11.17 1.50
N PHE A 326 -5.61 9.96 1.14
CA PHE A 326 -4.80 8.76 1.27
C PHE A 326 -4.85 7.94 -0.02
N CYS A 327 -3.78 7.19 -0.30
CA CYS A 327 -3.69 6.32 -1.47
C CYS A 327 -4.27 6.96 -2.76
N MET A 328 -3.82 8.19 -3.07
CA MET A 328 -4.19 8.87 -4.32
C MET A 328 -3.63 8.09 -5.50
N CYS A 329 -4.47 7.77 -6.48
CA CYS A 329 -4.18 6.97 -7.66
C CYS A 329 -4.31 7.85 -8.91
N PRO A 330 -3.22 8.42 -9.43
CA PRO A 330 -3.24 9.16 -10.69
C PRO A 330 -3.64 8.25 -11.84
N GLY A 331 -4.42 8.77 -12.79
CA GLY A 331 -4.89 8.00 -13.95
C GLY A 331 -5.48 6.65 -13.56
N GLY A 332 -6.26 6.62 -12.47
CA GLY A 332 -6.68 5.38 -11.83
C GLY A 332 -8.19 5.20 -11.78
N PHE A 333 -8.59 4.15 -11.09
CA PHE A 333 -9.98 3.68 -11.02
C PHE A 333 -10.39 3.48 -9.56
N VAL A 334 -11.64 3.80 -9.24
CA VAL A 334 -12.27 3.36 -7.99
C VAL A 334 -12.82 1.95 -8.24
N VAL A 335 -12.62 1.05 -7.27
CA VAL A 335 -12.94 -0.37 -7.43
C VAL A 335 -13.70 -0.92 -6.23
N ALA A 336 -14.56 -1.92 -6.48
CA ALA A 336 -15.22 -2.67 -5.42
C ALA A 336 -14.22 -3.59 -4.72
N ALA A 337 -14.13 -3.46 -3.39
CA ALA A 337 -13.15 -4.17 -2.56
C ALA A 337 -13.80 -4.96 -1.41
N ALA A 338 -15.07 -5.32 -1.55
CA ALA A 338 -15.77 -6.17 -0.59
C ALA A 338 -15.10 -7.54 -0.43
N SER A 339 -15.18 -8.11 0.76
CA SER A 339 -14.73 -9.47 1.08
C SER A 339 -15.73 -10.26 1.92
N GLU A 340 -16.83 -9.63 2.31
CA GLU A 340 -17.93 -10.24 3.05
C GLU A 340 -19.24 -9.97 2.30
N GLU A 341 -20.12 -10.95 2.24
CA GLU A 341 -21.41 -10.84 1.57
C GLU A 341 -22.31 -9.76 2.19
N GLY A 342 -23.06 -9.06 1.33
CA GLY A 342 -23.99 -8.02 1.78
C GLY A 342 -23.30 -6.78 2.37
N ARG A 343 -22.05 -6.48 1.95
CA ARG A 343 -21.27 -5.32 2.39
C ARG A 343 -20.57 -4.67 1.21
N THR A 344 -20.66 -3.36 1.10
CA THR A 344 -19.99 -2.57 0.05
C THR A 344 -18.74 -1.92 0.63
N VAL A 345 -17.63 -2.01 -0.10
CA VAL A 345 -16.34 -1.39 0.24
C VAL A 345 -15.72 -0.84 -1.02
N THR A 346 -15.24 0.40 -0.97
CA THR A 346 -14.50 1.03 -2.06
C THR A 346 -12.99 1.01 -1.79
N ASN A 347 -12.21 0.98 -2.86
CA ASN A 347 -10.76 1.19 -2.86
C ASN A 347 -10.37 1.84 -4.20
N GLY A 348 -9.10 2.19 -4.37
CA GLY A 348 -8.57 2.71 -5.63
C GLY A 348 -7.38 1.91 -6.12
N MET A 349 -7.25 1.85 -7.43
CA MET A 349 -6.11 1.25 -8.11
C MET A 349 -5.69 2.07 -9.32
N SER A 350 -4.49 1.81 -9.84
CA SER A 350 -4.09 2.23 -11.18
C SER A 350 -3.17 1.19 -11.83
N TYR A 351 -3.11 1.22 -13.16
CA TYR A 351 -2.13 0.47 -13.93
C TYR A 351 -0.75 1.15 -13.87
N ALA A 352 0.27 0.45 -14.33
CA ALA A 352 1.65 0.95 -14.30
C ALA A 352 1.83 2.27 -15.08
N ASP A 353 1.08 2.46 -16.16
CA ASP A 353 1.16 3.66 -17.01
C ASP A 353 0.31 4.83 -16.50
N ARG A 354 -0.65 4.59 -15.57
CA ARG A 354 -1.51 5.63 -14.99
C ARG A 354 -2.21 6.50 -16.04
N ASP A 355 -2.74 5.85 -17.08
CA ASP A 355 -3.30 6.49 -18.29
C ASP A 355 -4.84 6.65 -18.27
N GLY A 356 -5.47 6.37 -17.14
CA GLY A 356 -6.90 6.57 -16.95
C GLY A 356 -7.30 8.05 -16.96
N GLU A 357 -8.56 8.32 -17.33
CA GLU A 357 -9.09 9.69 -17.43
C GLU A 357 -9.17 10.39 -16.06
N ASN A 358 -9.41 9.63 -14.98
CA ASN A 358 -9.62 10.17 -13.65
C ASN A 358 -8.39 9.98 -12.75
N ALA A 359 -8.19 10.95 -11.87
CA ALA A 359 -7.45 10.79 -10.63
C ALA A 359 -8.43 10.39 -9.52
N ASN A 360 -8.04 9.55 -8.57
CA ASN A 360 -8.85 9.31 -7.39
C ASN A 360 -8.02 9.22 -6.12
N ALA A 361 -8.62 9.53 -4.98
CA ALA A 361 -8.02 9.39 -3.67
C ALA A 361 -9.06 9.00 -2.62
N ALA A 362 -8.66 8.24 -1.60
CA ALA A 362 -9.44 8.18 -0.39
C ALA A 362 -9.43 9.56 0.30
N LEU A 363 -10.58 10.07 0.68
CA LEU A 363 -10.75 11.26 1.52
C LEU A 363 -11.29 10.79 2.86
N LEU A 364 -10.42 10.81 3.87
CA LEU A 364 -10.60 10.09 5.13
C LEU A 364 -10.64 11.02 6.32
N VAL A 365 -11.50 10.67 7.28
CA VAL A 365 -11.59 11.26 8.61
C VAL A 365 -10.96 10.31 9.62
N THR A 366 -10.07 10.81 10.47
CA THR A 366 -9.49 10.02 11.57
C THR A 366 -10.55 9.76 12.63
N VAL A 367 -10.71 8.51 13.04
CA VAL A 367 -11.62 8.07 14.08
C VAL A 367 -10.88 7.38 15.22
N ASN A 368 -11.21 7.77 16.44
CA ASN A 368 -10.58 7.25 17.65
C ASN A 368 -11.45 6.17 18.33
N PRO A 369 -10.88 5.25 19.09
CA PRO A 369 -11.64 4.21 19.80
C PRO A 369 -12.72 4.73 20.74
N SER A 370 -12.62 5.98 21.21
CA SER A 370 -13.62 6.62 22.07
C SER A 370 -14.99 6.79 21.38
N VAL A 371 -15.01 6.94 20.05
CA VAL A 371 -16.26 7.13 19.27
C VAL A 371 -16.81 5.83 18.69
N PHE A 372 -16.15 4.68 18.88
CA PHE A 372 -16.66 3.40 18.38
C PHE A 372 -17.98 3.05 19.11
N PRO A 373 -19.02 2.66 18.38
CA PRO A 373 -20.30 2.25 18.98
C PRO A 373 -20.14 1.07 19.93
N GLU A 374 -19.36 0.06 19.53
CA GLU A 374 -19.03 -1.09 20.36
C GLU A 374 -17.65 -0.90 21.00
N LYS A 375 -17.55 -1.27 22.29
CA LYS A 375 -16.28 -1.19 23.03
C LYS A 375 -15.50 -2.50 22.90
N GLY A 376 -14.23 -2.45 23.25
CA GLY A 376 -13.35 -3.61 23.20
C GLY A 376 -12.45 -3.64 21.96
N PRO A 377 -11.56 -4.63 21.88
CA PRO A 377 -10.49 -4.68 20.86
C PRO A 377 -10.99 -4.67 19.42
N LEU A 378 -12.16 -5.28 19.16
CA LEU A 378 -12.75 -5.43 17.82
C LEU A 378 -13.83 -4.38 17.50
N GLY A 379 -14.09 -3.40 18.39
CA GLY A 379 -15.17 -2.43 18.21
C GLY A 379 -15.07 -1.65 16.91
N GLY A 380 -13.87 -1.23 16.51
CA GLY A 380 -13.66 -0.56 15.22
C GLY A 380 -13.96 -1.46 14.02
N MET A 381 -13.62 -2.76 14.09
CA MET A 381 -13.93 -3.75 13.07
C MET A 381 -15.45 -3.96 12.90
N TYR A 382 -16.19 -4.04 14.00
CA TYR A 382 -17.65 -4.17 13.96
C TYR A 382 -18.30 -2.90 13.40
N TRP A 383 -17.76 -1.73 13.74
CA TRP A 383 -18.27 -0.47 13.18
C TRP A 383 -18.04 -0.38 11.67
N GLN A 384 -16.86 -0.78 11.16
CA GLN A 384 -16.65 -0.91 9.71
C GLN A 384 -17.72 -1.79 9.06
N ARG A 385 -18.01 -2.98 9.64
CA ARG A 385 -19.07 -3.88 9.15
C ARG A 385 -20.44 -3.23 9.09
N GLN A 386 -20.81 -2.46 10.08
CA GLN A 386 -22.11 -1.75 10.13
C GLN A 386 -22.23 -0.74 8.98
N ILE A 387 -21.20 0.07 8.74
CA ILE A 387 -21.18 1.07 7.66
C ILE A 387 -21.20 0.39 6.28
N GLU A 388 -20.37 -0.64 6.09
CA GLU A 388 -20.33 -1.42 4.85
C GLU A 388 -21.67 -2.09 4.53
N GLN A 389 -22.38 -2.56 5.56
CA GLN A 389 -23.71 -3.14 5.42
C GLN A 389 -24.78 -2.07 5.14
N ALA A 390 -24.69 -0.90 5.77
CA ALA A 390 -25.61 0.22 5.51
C ALA A 390 -25.52 0.66 4.05
N ALA A 391 -24.31 0.81 3.52
CA ALA A 391 -24.08 1.12 2.12
C ALA A 391 -24.68 0.08 1.15
N TYR A 392 -24.47 -1.21 1.44
CA TYR A 392 -25.06 -2.30 0.63
C TYR A 392 -26.59 -2.28 0.68
N ARG A 393 -27.20 -2.07 1.86
CA ARG A 393 -28.66 -2.00 2.01
C ARG A 393 -29.27 -0.82 1.25
N LEU A 394 -28.59 0.32 1.26
CA LEU A 394 -29.04 1.52 0.54
C LEU A 394 -29.16 1.30 -0.96
N THR A 395 -28.20 0.55 -1.55
CA THR A 395 -28.20 0.30 -3.01
C THR A 395 -28.87 -1.02 -3.40
N GLY A 396 -29.07 -1.94 -2.47
CA GLY A 396 -29.61 -3.29 -2.71
C GLY A 396 -28.68 -4.19 -3.53
N SER A 397 -27.40 -3.80 -3.73
CA SER A 397 -26.44 -4.48 -4.58
C SER A 397 -24.99 -4.09 -4.20
N TYR A 398 -24.01 -4.56 -4.99
CA TYR A 398 -22.61 -4.10 -4.88
C TYR A 398 -22.31 -2.83 -5.68
N CYS A 399 -23.34 -2.17 -6.27
CA CYS A 399 -23.18 -0.78 -6.72
C CYS A 399 -22.87 0.10 -5.49
N ALA A 400 -21.92 1.02 -5.63
CA ALA A 400 -21.58 1.88 -4.50
C ALA A 400 -22.49 3.12 -4.42
N PRO A 401 -22.86 3.58 -3.23
CA PRO A 401 -23.45 4.90 -3.03
C PRO A 401 -22.52 5.99 -3.58
N ALA A 402 -23.04 6.92 -4.36
CA ALA A 402 -22.27 8.03 -4.91
C ALA A 402 -23.02 9.35 -4.92
N GLN A 403 -22.28 10.44 -4.80
CA GLN A 403 -22.79 11.79 -4.76
C GLN A 403 -21.79 12.76 -5.37
N ARG A 404 -22.22 13.78 -6.13
CA ARG A 404 -21.34 14.85 -6.56
C ARG A 404 -20.99 15.76 -5.39
N VAL A 405 -19.80 16.35 -5.44
CA VAL A 405 -19.32 17.23 -4.37
C VAL A 405 -20.27 18.40 -4.15
N GLU A 406 -20.79 19.05 -5.20
CA GLU A 406 -21.73 20.17 -5.03
C GLU A 406 -23.03 19.76 -4.32
N ASP A 407 -23.57 18.57 -4.64
CA ASP A 407 -24.79 18.08 -4.03
C ASP A 407 -24.56 17.65 -2.58
N PHE A 408 -23.40 17.02 -2.29
CA PHE A 408 -22.99 16.67 -0.93
C PHE A 408 -22.87 17.91 -0.03
N LEU A 409 -22.22 18.97 -0.52
CA LEU A 409 -22.09 20.24 0.21
C LEU A 409 -23.44 20.97 0.37
N ALA A 410 -24.37 20.76 -0.56
CA ALA A 410 -25.72 21.33 -0.48
C ALA A 410 -26.71 20.45 0.33
N GLY A 411 -26.29 19.28 0.84
CA GLY A 411 -27.15 18.39 1.62
C GLY A 411 -28.33 17.83 0.82
N ARG A 412 -28.12 17.47 -0.46
CA ARG A 412 -29.16 16.93 -1.33
C ARG A 412 -28.63 15.75 -2.16
N PRO A 413 -29.46 14.74 -2.46
CA PRO A 413 -29.04 13.61 -3.30
C PRO A 413 -28.66 14.05 -4.71
N SER A 414 -27.68 13.36 -5.32
CA SER A 414 -27.37 13.50 -6.74
C SER A 414 -28.31 12.65 -7.58
N SER A 415 -28.60 13.11 -8.80
CA SER A 415 -29.44 12.40 -9.78
C SER A 415 -28.63 11.76 -10.93
N GLY A 416 -27.34 12.07 -11.04
CA GLY A 416 -26.48 11.58 -12.11
C GLY A 416 -25.11 12.24 -12.11
N PRO A 417 -24.20 11.80 -13.00
CA PRO A 417 -22.86 12.36 -13.12
C PRO A 417 -22.89 13.73 -13.81
N GLY A 418 -21.91 14.58 -13.48
CA GLY A 418 -21.55 15.76 -14.25
C GLY A 418 -20.49 15.45 -15.31
N SER A 419 -19.47 16.30 -15.40
CA SER A 419 -18.32 16.13 -16.30
C SER A 419 -17.39 14.98 -15.87
N VAL A 420 -17.36 14.62 -14.59
CA VAL A 420 -16.62 13.47 -14.07
C VAL A 420 -17.51 12.23 -14.11
N LYS A 421 -17.07 11.21 -14.85
CA LYS A 421 -17.76 9.91 -14.92
C LYS A 421 -17.14 8.97 -13.87
N PRO A 422 -17.95 8.38 -12.96
CA PRO A 422 -17.41 7.46 -11.95
C PRO A 422 -16.83 6.21 -12.61
N THR A 423 -15.70 5.75 -12.11
CA THR A 423 -15.01 4.56 -12.63
C THR A 423 -15.36 3.29 -11.86
N TYR A 424 -16.04 3.40 -10.74
CA TYR A 424 -16.39 2.26 -9.88
C TYR A 424 -17.22 1.21 -10.62
N ARG A 425 -16.81 -0.04 -10.46
CA ARG A 425 -17.52 -1.22 -11.01
C ARG A 425 -17.91 -2.16 -9.86
N PRO A 426 -19.13 -2.70 -9.91
CA PRO A 426 -20.08 -2.85 -11.04
C PRO A 426 -20.92 -1.61 -11.38
N GLY A 427 -20.77 -0.49 -10.70
CA GLY A 427 -21.49 0.76 -10.97
C GLY A 427 -21.85 1.50 -9.68
N VAL A 428 -22.41 2.69 -9.82
CA VAL A 428 -22.80 3.52 -8.69
C VAL A 428 -24.32 3.72 -8.64
N THR A 429 -24.84 3.93 -7.43
CA THR A 429 -26.20 4.41 -7.17
C THR A 429 -26.12 5.83 -6.67
N TRP A 430 -26.71 6.76 -7.41
CA TRP A 430 -26.76 8.17 -7.01
C TRP A 430 -27.73 8.36 -5.84
N CYS A 431 -27.26 8.94 -4.75
CA CYS A 431 -28.04 9.11 -3.52
C CYS A 431 -27.46 10.23 -2.67
N ASP A 432 -27.96 10.39 -1.44
CA ASP A 432 -27.32 11.18 -0.39
C ASP A 432 -26.42 10.26 0.46
N LEU A 433 -25.14 10.60 0.61
CA LEU A 433 -24.19 9.79 1.39
C LEU A 433 -24.45 9.85 2.89
N HIS A 434 -25.22 10.83 3.39
CA HIS A 434 -25.67 10.89 4.77
C HIS A 434 -26.58 9.70 5.14
N ASP A 435 -27.22 9.04 4.15
CA ASP A 435 -28.07 7.86 4.39
C ASP A 435 -27.27 6.60 4.77
N CYS A 436 -25.95 6.56 4.52
CA CYS A 436 -25.12 5.40 4.84
C CYS A 436 -23.83 5.70 5.64
N LEU A 437 -23.44 6.97 5.72
CA LEU A 437 -22.27 7.38 6.50
C LEU A 437 -22.72 8.15 7.75
N PRO A 438 -22.08 7.91 8.93
CA PRO A 438 -22.41 8.64 10.14
C PRO A 438 -21.94 10.10 10.08
N GLU A 439 -22.65 10.99 10.80
CA GLU A 439 -22.39 12.44 10.88
C GLU A 439 -20.93 12.76 11.27
N CYS A 440 -20.32 11.97 12.15
CA CYS A 440 -18.90 12.14 12.53
C CYS A 440 -17.91 11.88 11.36
N ILE A 441 -18.39 11.43 10.20
CA ILE A 441 -17.64 11.31 8.95
C ILE A 441 -18.09 12.40 7.97
N THR A 442 -19.40 12.53 7.71
CA THR A 442 -19.92 13.46 6.70
C THR A 442 -19.70 14.93 7.09
N GLY A 443 -19.88 15.29 8.35
CA GLY A 443 -19.67 16.64 8.84
C GLY A 443 -18.23 17.14 8.64
N PRO A 444 -17.19 16.43 9.13
CA PRO A 444 -15.80 16.78 8.85
C PRO A 444 -15.44 16.81 7.35
N LEU A 445 -15.98 15.90 6.53
CA LEU A 445 -15.75 15.91 5.08
C LEU A 445 -16.29 17.18 4.44
N ALA A 446 -17.53 17.59 4.80
CA ALA A 446 -18.15 18.81 4.28
C ALA A 446 -17.37 20.08 4.67
N GLN A 447 -16.86 20.14 5.91
CA GLN A 447 -16.02 21.25 6.37
C GLN A 447 -14.65 21.29 5.67
N ALA A 448 -14.05 20.14 5.41
CA ALA A 448 -12.69 20.06 4.84
C ALA A 448 -12.65 20.30 3.33
N LEU A 449 -13.67 19.91 2.56
CA LEU A 449 -13.67 19.99 1.10
C LEU A 449 -13.35 21.39 0.57
N PRO A 450 -13.99 22.50 1.03
CA PRO A 450 -13.65 23.85 0.57
C PRO A 450 -12.22 24.27 0.95
N GLU A 451 -11.73 23.85 2.12
CA GLU A 451 -10.38 24.18 2.58
C GLU A 451 -9.30 23.41 1.79
N LEU A 452 -9.59 22.17 1.39
CA LEU A 452 -8.71 21.38 0.55
C LEU A 452 -8.67 21.93 -0.87
N ASP A 453 -9.77 22.47 -1.39
CA ASP A 453 -9.82 23.15 -2.69
C ASP A 453 -8.94 24.41 -2.72
N ARG A 454 -8.89 25.18 -1.63
CA ARG A 454 -7.98 26.33 -1.49
C ARG A 454 -6.51 25.90 -1.57
N LYS A 455 -6.17 24.67 -1.15
CA LYS A 455 -4.80 24.12 -1.21
C LYS A 455 -4.45 23.57 -2.58
N LEU A 456 -5.42 23.00 -3.26
CA LEU A 456 -5.32 22.46 -4.61
C LEU A 456 -6.57 22.82 -5.38
N HIS A 457 -6.52 23.89 -6.14
CA HIS A 457 -7.67 24.40 -6.89
C HIS A 457 -8.23 23.34 -7.85
N GLY A 458 -9.55 23.11 -7.78
CA GLY A 458 -10.26 22.06 -8.50
C GLY A 458 -10.29 20.71 -7.77
N PHE A 459 -9.76 20.62 -6.55
CA PHE A 459 -9.91 19.40 -5.72
C PHE A 459 -11.36 19.10 -5.39
N ALA A 460 -12.11 20.12 -4.97
CA ALA A 460 -13.53 20.03 -4.71
C ALA A 460 -14.37 20.57 -5.90
N ASP A 461 -13.96 20.21 -7.14
CA ASP A 461 -14.76 20.51 -8.33
C ASP A 461 -16.22 20.10 -8.10
N PRO A 462 -17.22 20.95 -8.45
CA PRO A 462 -18.63 20.65 -8.27
C PRO A 462 -19.05 19.28 -8.81
N ASP A 463 -18.45 18.86 -9.92
CA ASP A 463 -18.72 17.58 -10.59
C ASP A 463 -17.85 16.42 -10.10
N ALA A 464 -16.89 16.66 -9.19
CA ALA A 464 -16.11 15.58 -8.58
C ALA A 464 -17.04 14.58 -7.89
N VAL A 465 -16.73 13.28 -7.99
CA VAL A 465 -17.60 12.22 -7.50
C VAL A 465 -17.07 11.65 -6.19
N LEU A 466 -17.90 11.66 -5.16
CA LEU A 466 -17.68 10.94 -3.91
C LEU A 466 -18.33 9.57 -4.00
N THR A 467 -17.55 8.50 -3.79
CA THR A 467 -18.02 7.11 -3.81
C THR A 467 -17.76 6.47 -2.45
N ALA A 468 -18.76 5.90 -1.82
CA ALA A 468 -18.72 5.39 -0.43
C ALA A 468 -19.00 3.88 -0.35
N PRO A 469 -18.57 3.24 0.78
CA PRO A 469 -17.69 3.75 1.81
C PRO A 469 -16.24 3.26 1.63
N GLU A 470 -15.27 4.07 1.99
CA GLU A 470 -13.86 3.67 2.17
C GLU A 470 -13.62 3.42 3.66
N THR A 471 -13.71 2.17 4.11
CA THR A 471 -13.63 1.80 5.52
C THR A 471 -12.34 1.09 5.89
N ARG A 472 -11.59 0.59 4.90
CA ARG A 472 -10.47 -0.34 5.11
C ARG A 472 -9.12 0.27 4.76
N SER A 473 -8.90 1.54 5.15
CA SER A 473 -7.63 2.23 4.94
C SER A 473 -6.48 1.71 5.82
N SER A 474 -6.80 1.16 6.98
CA SER A 474 -5.85 0.56 7.93
C SER A 474 -6.55 -0.36 8.91
N SER A 475 -5.77 -1.19 9.64
CA SER A 475 -6.32 -2.07 10.68
C SER A 475 -6.90 -1.26 11.85
N PRO A 476 -8.14 -1.53 12.29
CA PRO A 476 -8.73 -0.97 13.50
C PRO A 476 -8.29 -1.69 14.78
N VAL A 477 -7.47 -2.73 14.64
CA VAL A 477 -7.02 -3.62 15.71
C VAL A 477 -5.51 -3.68 15.74
N ARG A 478 -4.92 -3.75 16.93
CA ARG A 478 -3.53 -4.13 17.14
C ARG A 478 -3.46 -5.42 17.93
N ILE A 479 -2.76 -6.42 17.37
CA ILE A 479 -2.43 -7.66 18.07
C ILE A 479 -1.13 -7.39 18.83
N LEU A 480 -1.14 -7.51 20.16
CA LEU A 480 0.03 -7.18 20.97
C LEU A 480 1.13 -8.22 20.76
N ARG A 481 2.36 -7.74 20.67
CA ARG A 481 3.58 -8.54 20.59
C ARG A 481 4.69 -7.90 21.42
N ASP A 482 5.58 -8.72 21.94
CA ASP A 482 6.74 -8.29 22.71
C ASP A 482 7.92 -7.83 21.84
N GLU A 483 9.06 -7.53 22.44
CA GLU A 483 10.28 -7.11 21.76
C GLU A 483 10.87 -8.20 20.85
N THR A 484 10.59 -9.49 21.16
CA THR A 484 10.93 -10.65 20.31
C THR A 484 9.95 -10.87 19.17
N ARG A 485 8.95 -9.99 19.04
CA ARG A 485 7.85 -10.02 18.07
C ARG A 485 6.85 -11.16 18.26
N GLN A 486 6.88 -11.85 19.39
CA GLN A 486 5.92 -12.89 19.73
C GLN A 486 4.67 -12.31 20.40
N SER A 487 3.53 -12.92 20.15
CA SER A 487 2.32 -12.68 20.92
C SER A 487 2.42 -13.36 22.31
N ALA A 488 1.37 -13.30 23.10
CA ALA A 488 1.27 -14.07 24.34
C ALA A 488 1.39 -15.59 24.13
N ILE A 489 1.11 -16.08 22.93
CA ILE A 489 1.40 -17.46 22.52
C ILE A 489 2.83 -17.51 21.98
N ARG A 490 3.71 -18.23 22.66
CA ARG A 490 5.09 -18.44 22.21
C ARG A 490 5.11 -19.20 20.89
N GLY A 491 5.90 -18.71 19.95
CA GLY A 491 5.95 -19.26 18.59
C GLY A 491 4.95 -18.64 17.62
N LEU A 492 4.05 -17.76 18.06
CA LEU A 492 3.15 -17.01 17.19
C LEU A 492 3.60 -15.56 17.06
N TYR A 493 3.91 -15.14 15.82
CA TYR A 493 4.52 -13.84 15.47
C TYR A 493 3.58 -12.97 14.64
N PRO A 494 2.77 -12.09 15.26
CA PRO A 494 1.92 -11.15 14.52
C PRO A 494 2.75 -10.14 13.72
N THR A 495 2.42 -9.95 12.43
CA THR A 495 3.19 -9.04 11.57
C THR A 495 2.31 -8.30 10.56
N GLY A 496 2.84 -7.20 10.05
CA GLY A 496 2.26 -6.42 8.98
C GLY A 496 1.05 -5.59 9.37
N GLU A 497 0.23 -5.29 8.38
CA GLU A 497 -0.91 -4.37 8.54
C GLU A 497 -2.02 -4.98 9.39
N GLY A 498 -2.32 -6.26 9.25
CA GLY A 498 -3.32 -6.95 10.06
C GLY A 498 -2.99 -6.92 11.54
N ALA A 499 -1.73 -7.07 11.90
CA ALA A 499 -1.29 -6.96 13.28
C ALA A 499 -1.24 -5.51 13.81
N GLY A 500 -1.49 -4.49 12.96
CA GLY A 500 -1.54 -3.08 13.37
C GLY A 500 -0.19 -2.36 13.39
N TYR A 501 0.88 -2.95 12.81
CA TYR A 501 2.25 -2.39 12.82
C TYR A 501 2.72 -1.82 11.48
N ALA A 502 1.93 -1.95 10.43
CA ALA A 502 2.24 -1.41 9.11
C ALA A 502 1.00 -0.78 8.47
N GLY A 503 1.21 0.00 7.43
CA GLY A 503 0.16 0.59 6.61
C GLY A 503 0.66 0.78 5.18
N GLY A 504 0.49 -0.27 4.33
CA GLY A 504 0.92 -0.28 2.94
C GLY A 504 2.05 -1.28 2.64
N ILE A 505 2.32 -1.49 1.36
CA ILE A 505 3.17 -2.58 0.83
C ILE A 505 4.57 -2.56 1.45
N MET A 506 5.28 -1.42 1.37
CA MET A 506 6.67 -1.32 1.82
C MET A 506 6.82 -1.55 3.33
N SER A 507 5.99 -0.90 4.16
CA SER A 507 6.07 -1.05 5.61
C SER A 507 5.68 -2.46 6.06
N ALA A 508 4.71 -3.10 5.38
CA ALA A 508 4.34 -4.49 5.64
C ALA A 508 5.47 -5.46 5.26
N ALA A 509 6.13 -5.25 4.11
CA ALA A 509 7.30 -6.02 3.70
C ALA A 509 8.45 -5.91 4.71
N ILE A 510 8.76 -4.68 5.17
CA ILE A 510 9.80 -4.45 6.20
C ILE A 510 9.45 -5.20 7.49
N ASP A 511 8.21 -5.10 7.95
CA ASP A 511 7.78 -5.74 9.19
C ASP A 511 7.82 -7.27 9.08
N GLY A 512 7.46 -7.83 7.91
CA GLY A 512 7.60 -9.25 7.59
C GLY A 512 9.05 -9.73 7.63
N ILE A 513 9.99 -8.97 7.04
CA ILE A 513 11.42 -9.27 7.07
C ILE A 513 11.93 -9.29 8.51
N LEU A 514 11.63 -8.24 9.29
CA LEU A 514 12.04 -8.14 10.69
C LEU A 514 11.48 -9.29 11.54
N THR A 515 10.27 -9.74 11.22
CA THR A 515 9.64 -10.88 11.92
C THR A 515 10.29 -12.20 11.52
N ALA A 516 10.64 -12.38 10.25
CA ALA A 516 11.38 -13.57 9.80
C ALA A 516 12.78 -13.63 10.43
N GLU A 517 13.47 -12.48 10.55
CA GLU A 517 14.76 -12.38 11.27
C GLU A 517 14.61 -12.79 12.73
N ALA A 518 13.55 -12.37 13.42
CA ALA A 518 13.26 -12.79 14.79
C ALA A 518 12.95 -14.30 14.92
N VAL A 519 12.26 -14.88 13.93
CA VAL A 519 12.03 -16.33 13.86
C VAL A 519 13.34 -17.10 13.69
N LEU A 520 14.32 -16.54 12.97
CA LEU A 520 15.64 -17.15 12.74
C LEU A 520 16.60 -17.01 13.93
N ALA A 521 16.42 -16.01 14.77
CA ALA A 521 17.20 -15.82 16.00
C ALA A 521 16.88 -16.90 17.05
#